data_259db4e1f9bb3cd696b558238382f6f9
#
_entry.id   259db4e1f9bb3cd696b558238382f6f9
#
_cell.length_a   1.000
_cell.length_b   1.000
_cell.length_c   1.000
_cell.angle_alpha   90.00
_cell.angle_beta   90.00
_cell.angle_gamma   90.00
#
_symmetry.space_group_name_H-M   'P 1'
#
loop_
_entity.id
_entity.type
_entity.pdbx_description
1 polymer ?
#
loop_
_entity_poly.entity_id
_entity_poly.type
_entity_poly.pdbx_seq_one_letter_code
_entity_poly.pdbx_strand_id
1 'polypeptide(L)'
;MESQGTQGTQGGITVQRALELPGLRGGLPEVVAGAERLQRTVRWVHAGEVPNIASLLKGGELLLTTGLGLGARPAEQRAFVRKLAERGIAALVVELGPRFTRLPAAIVETARAAGLPLVQLHREVPFVTVTEEVHTEIVNGHYALLQRADEVHRRCTEALLGGGGVPQVLNVLADFSGNPVFLETADGQLLYAAGAGTECADPLQVWEGLRGQHKDGPPAGALLVDVPGGGPGSGSVRARLVLLAVESALLPVHRIAAERAAGSLAVVLMQARQEEELAARGRGDFLTDLAEGRILADDAPAQARVLGFKPGESPLLPVVMRLADGLPPGGGWAVLARAVAEELAAVGVPVLLGVRPVEGRVPLLLGLRTESERTAVADRVAAALRAGVERAGMQRAGALPPVVVVGVAGGWAAASAGLRHAAETATAAQGLIDRPWYDARRLDIDLLLWRLHNYDDSALAAFVDRAIGPLRTHDRRSKPPLLPTLQTYLAHAGRKAETARELHLNRQTLYNRLARISELLGTDLDDPQTVLALSLALRARRHVA
;
A
#
# COMPACT_ATOMS: atom_id res chain seq x y z
N MET A 1 -15.79 -3.38 30.90
CA MET A 1 -15.15 -3.47 29.59
C MET A 1 -16.17 -4.07 28.66
N GLU A 2 -16.99 -3.22 28.12
CA GLU A 2 -18.16 -3.60 27.30
C GLU A 2 -17.85 -3.32 25.85
N SER A 3 -17.92 -4.40 25.07
CA SER A 3 -17.87 -4.37 23.61
C SER A 3 -19.07 -3.62 23.07
N GLN A 4 -18.90 -2.38 22.63
CA GLN A 4 -19.92 -1.72 21.82
C GLN A 4 -19.89 -2.35 20.43
N GLY A 5 -20.88 -3.23 20.23
CA GLY A 5 -21.14 -3.89 18.97
C GLY A 5 -21.49 -2.88 17.88
N THR A 6 -20.88 -3.10 16.75
CA THR A 6 -21.17 -2.54 15.42
C THR A 6 -22.67 -2.53 15.16
N GLN A 7 -23.33 -1.35 15.27
CA GLN A 7 -24.69 -1.17 14.75
C GLN A 7 -24.62 -1.16 13.22
N GLY A 8 -24.87 -2.33 12.66
CA GLY A 8 -25.06 -2.50 11.22
C GLY A 8 -26.23 -1.64 10.75
N THR A 9 -26.07 -1.03 9.60
CA THR A 9 -27.05 -0.29 8.80
C THR A 9 -28.32 -1.12 8.62
N GLN A 10 -29.31 -0.96 9.53
CA GLN A 10 -30.58 -1.66 9.45
C GLN A 10 -31.57 -0.77 8.70
N GLY A 11 -31.88 -1.13 7.45
CA GLY A 11 -32.98 -0.56 6.68
C GLY A 11 -34.29 -0.74 7.46
N GLY A 12 -35.04 0.35 7.62
CA GLY A 12 -36.32 0.38 8.31
C GLY A 12 -36.93 1.80 8.23
N ILE A 13 -38.18 1.93 8.66
CA ILE A 13 -38.85 3.24 8.78
C ILE A 13 -39.05 3.58 10.26
N THR A 14 -39.27 4.86 10.59
CA THR A 14 -39.56 5.22 11.97
C THR A 14 -40.98 4.79 12.36
N VAL A 15 -41.22 4.57 13.66
CA VAL A 15 -42.58 4.33 14.17
C VAL A 15 -43.50 5.47 13.74
N GLN A 16 -43.05 6.72 13.84
CA GLN A 16 -43.82 7.89 13.38
C GLN A 16 -44.23 7.75 11.91
N ARG A 17 -43.30 7.41 11.03
CA ARG A 17 -43.59 7.22 9.61
C ARG A 17 -44.58 6.07 9.38
N ALA A 18 -44.43 4.96 10.11
CA ALA A 18 -45.37 3.83 10.01
C ALA A 18 -46.81 4.25 10.38
N LEU A 19 -46.99 5.07 11.42
CA LEU A 19 -48.31 5.58 11.84
C LEU A 19 -48.96 6.54 10.84
N GLU A 20 -48.19 7.17 9.96
CA GLU A 20 -48.67 8.06 8.90
C GLU A 20 -49.13 7.29 7.64
N LEU A 21 -48.80 6.01 7.49
CA LEU A 21 -49.22 5.21 6.36
C LEU A 21 -50.75 5.00 6.37
N PRO A 22 -51.38 4.94 5.19
CA PRO A 22 -52.83 4.87 5.04
C PRO A 22 -53.51 3.81 5.91
N GLY A 23 -52.95 2.60 5.95
CA GLY A 23 -53.48 1.47 6.71
C GLY A 23 -53.56 1.74 8.20
N LEU A 24 -52.47 2.24 8.83
CA LEU A 24 -52.52 2.59 10.25
C LEU A 24 -53.27 3.90 10.52
N ARG A 25 -53.11 4.88 9.66
CA ARG A 25 -53.82 6.19 9.76
C ARG A 25 -55.33 6.03 9.71
N GLY A 26 -55.83 5.08 8.89
CA GLY A 26 -57.25 4.74 8.82
C GLY A 26 -57.84 4.25 10.15
N GLY A 27 -57.04 3.64 10.99
CA GLY A 27 -57.37 3.17 12.33
C GLY A 27 -57.45 4.28 13.38
N LEU A 28 -57.17 5.55 13.03
CA LEU A 28 -57.11 6.70 13.95
C LEU A 28 -56.14 6.41 15.12
N PRO A 29 -54.85 6.30 14.86
CA PRO A 29 -53.85 5.94 15.88
C PRO A 29 -53.72 7.05 16.93
N GLU A 30 -53.74 6.67 18.19
CA GLU A 30 -53.47 7.54 19.34
C GLU A 30 -52.29 6.96 20.13
N VAL A 31 -51.22 7.77 20.30
CA VAL A 31 -50.05 7.39 21.08
C VAL A 31 -50.34 7.63 22.56
N VAL A 32 -50.47 6.56 23.36
CA VAL A 32 -50.84 6.63 24.78
C VAL A 32 -49.62 6.52 25.71
N ALA A 33 -48.49 6.07 25.20
CA ALA A 33 -47.21 6.05 25.92
C ALA A 33 -46.02 6.06 24.94
N GLY A 34 -44.87 6.57 25.37
CA GLY A 34 -43.60 6.52 24.60
C GLY A 34 -43.57 7.47 23.40
N ALA A 35 -44.31 8.59 23.42
CA ALA A 35 -44.34 9.56 22.31
C ALA A 35 -42.95 10.16 21.99
N GLU A 36 -42.06 10.27 22.97
CA GLU A 36 -40.68 10.73 22.82
C GLU A 36 -39.77 9.74 22.08
N ARG A 37 -40.25 8.53 21.83
CA ARG A 37 -39.48 7.46 21.17
C ARG A 37 -40.05 7.02 19.82
N LEU A 38 -40.86 7.83 19.18
CA LEU A 38 -41.44 7.55 17.87
C LEU A 38 -40.41 7.53 16.72
N GLN A 39 -39.18 7.99 16.97
CA GLN A 39 -38.06 7.90 16.02
C GLN A 39 -37.38 6.52 16.04
N ARG A 40 -37.84 5.56 16.87
CA ARG A 40 -37.34 4.19 16.85
C ARG A 40 -37.59 3.54 15.48
N THR A 41 -36.60 2.79 14.98
CA THR A 41 -36.69 2.13 13.69
C THR A 41 -37.56 0.88 13.76
N VAL A 42 -38.54 0.79 12.89
CA VAL A 42 -39.32 -0.41 12.59
C VAL A 42 -38.63 -1.19 11.49
N ARG A 43 -38.18 -2.40 11.82
CA ARG A 43 -37.52 -3.31 10.88
C ARG A 43 -38.46 -4.28 10.20
N TRP A 44 -39.57 -4.60 10.90
CA TRP A 44 -40.58 -5.56 10.48
C TRP A 44 -41.90 -5.29 11.17
N VAL A 45 -43.02 -5.69 10.56
CA VAL A 45 -44.32 -5.72 11.20
C VAL A 45 -44.70 -7.14 11.52
N HIS A 46 -45.22 -7.35 12.73
CA HIS A 46 -45.71 -8.66 13.14
C HIS A 46 -47.12 -8.51 13.72
N ALA A 47 -48.05 -9.34 13.25
CA ALA A 47 -49.38 -9.44 13.85
C ALA A 47 -49.44 -10.71 14.73
N GLY A 48 -49.87 -10.56 15.98
CA GLY A 48 -49.86 -11.70 16.88
C GLY A 48 -50.81 -11.59 18.06
N GLU A 49 -51.50 -12.71 18.31
CA GLU A 49 -52.54 -12.80 19.35
C GLU A 49 -52.21 -13.86 20.45
N VAL A 50 -50.95 -14.37 20.45
CA VAL A 50 -50.55 -15.39 21.42
C VAL A 50 -49.86 -14.81 22.65
N PRO A 51 -50.11 -15.33 23.87
CA PRO A 51 -49.53 -14.80 25.10
C PRO A 51 -47.99 -14.85 25.18
N ASN A 52 -47.35 -15.75 24.42
CA ASN A 52 -45.89 -15.94 24.41
C ASN A 52 -45.22 -15.27 23.20
N ILE A 53 -45.89 -14.35 22.51
CA ILE A 53 -45.37 -13.72 21.27
C ILE A 53 -43.97 -13.13 21.44
N ALA A 54 -43.66 -12.60 22.63
CA ALA A 54 -42.34 -12.04 22.90
C ALA A 54 -41.16 -13.03 22.64
N SER A 55 -41.40 -14.35 22.76
CA SER A 55 -40.36 -15.37 22.48
C SER A 55 -40.08 -15.54 20.99
N LEU A 56 -41.00 -15.12 20.13
CA LEU A 56 -40.90 -15.23 18.67
C LEU A 56 -40.26 -13.97 18.03
N LEU A 57 -40.24 -12.86 18.79
CA LEU A 57 -39.72 -11.59 18.31
C LEU A 57 -38.21 -11.49 18.49
N LYS A 58 -37.53 -10.77 17.56
CA LYS A 58 -36.06 -10.58 17.53
C LYS A 58 -35.62 -9.17 17.94
N GLY A 59 -36.57 -8.23 18.08
CA GLY A 59 -36.36 -6.81 18.37
C GLY A 59 -36.49 -5.94 17.11
N GLY A 60 -36.98 -4.71 17.31
CA GLY A 60 -37.24 -3.75 16.22
C GLY A 60 -38.52 -4.00 15.44
N GLU A 61 -39.38 -4.89 15.87
CA GLU A 61 -40.70 -5.11 15.27
C GLU A 61 -41.73 -4.08 15.73
N LEU A 62 -42.67 -3.75 14.83
CA LEU A 62 -43.95 -3.13 15.17
C LEU A 62 -44.96 -4.25 15.36
N LEU A 63 -45.42 -4.47 16.60
CA LEU A 63 -46.37 -5.55 16.93
C LEU A 63 -47.82 -5.03 16.86
N LEU A 64 -48.62 -5.66 16.01
CA LEU A 64 -50.06 -5.43 15.88
C LEU A 64 -50.82 -6.51 16.65
N THR A 65 -51.84 -6.13 17.44
CA THR A 65 -52.68 -7.07 18.18
C THR A 65 -54.08 -6.49 18.47
N THR A 66 -55.10 -7.33 18.54
CA THR A 66 -56.43 -6.97 19.07
C THR A 66 -56.48 -7.11 20.60
N GLY A 67 -55.38 -7.56 21.20
CA GLY A 67 -55.26 -7.71 22.64
C GLY A 67 -55.67 -9.06 23.21
N LEU A 68 -55.98 -10.03 22.40
CA LEU A 68 -56.34 -11.39 22.87
C LEU A 68 -55.25 -12.05 23.71
N GLY A 69 -53.96 -11.82 23.33
CA GLY A 69 -52.80 -12.34 24.03
C GLY A 69 -52.36 -11.57 25.29
N LEU A 70 -52.96 -10.41 25.58
CA LEU A 70 -52.52 -9.52 26.67
C LEU A 70 -52.87 -10.04 28.09
N GLY A 71 -53.68 -11.08 28.21
CA GLY A 71 -54.13 -11.61 29.48
C GLY A 71 -55.35 -10.86 30.07
N ALA A 72 -55.98 -11.48 31.05
CA ALA A 72 -57.17 -10.91 31.70
C ALA A 72 -56.82 -10.13 32.98
N ARG A 73 -55.78 -10.54 33.67
CA ARG A 73 -55.37 -9.95 34.97
C ARG A 73 -54.31 -8.86 34.82
N PRO A 74 -54.35 -7.81 35.64
CA PRO A 74 -53.37 -6.72 35.57
C PRO A 74 -51.90 -7.19 35.69
N ALA A 75 -51.63 -8.27 36.44
CA ALA A 75 -50.31 -8.83 36.58
C ALA A 75 -49.79 -9.47 35.28
N GLU A 76 -50.67 -10.16 34.55
CA GLU A 76 -50.37 -10.76 33.25
C GLU A 76 -50.08 -9.71 32.19
N GLN A 77 -50.91 -8.65 32.18
CA GLN A 77 -50.76 -7.52 31.28
C GLN A 77 -49.42 -6.80 31.47
N ARG A 78 -49.05 -6.51 32.73
CA ARG A 78 -47.74 -5.94 33.05
C ARG A 78 -46.58 -6.84 32.62
N ALA A 79 -46.69 -8.15 32.87
CA ALA A 79 -45.66 -9.11 32.47
C ALA A 79 -45.48 -9.19 30.93
N PHE A 80 -46.59 -9.15 30.18
CA PHE A 80 -46.60 -9.15 28.74
C PHE A 80 -45.85 -7.92 28.16
N VAL A 81 -46.26 -6.71 28.57
CA VAL A 81 -45.64 -5.46 28.10
C VAL A 81 -44.18 -5.38 28.48
N ARG A 82 -43.79 -5.83 29.68
CA ARG A 82 -42.40 -5.84 30.12
C ARG A 82 -41.54 -6.76 29.24
N LYS A 83 -42.02 -7.98 28.95
CA LYS A 83 -41.32 -8.92 28.05
C LYS A 83 -41.13 -8.34 26.65
N LEU A 84 -42.13 -7.63 26.11
CA LEU A 84 -41.99 -6.96 24.81
C LEU A 84 -40.96 -5.83 24.85
N ALA A 85 -40.95 -5.03 25.90
CA ALA A 85 -39.98 -3.97 26.09
C ALA A 85 -38.54 -4.54 26.24
N GLU A 86 -38.37 -5.62 27.02
CA GLU A 86 -37.09 -6.35 27.16
C GLU A 86 -36.60 -6.94 25.84
N ARG A 87 -37.52 -7.36 24.96
CA ARG A 87 -37.18 -7.82 23.60
C ARG A 87 -36.77 -6.67 22.66
N GLY A 88 -37.03 -5.42 23.05
CA GLY A 88 -36.65 -4.26 22.25
C GLY A 88 -37.51 -4.07 21.00
N ILE A 89 -38.80 -4.39 21.05
CA ILE A 89 -39.69 -4.08 19.92
C ILE A 89 -39.77 -2.59 19.67
N ALA A 90 -40.07 -2.18 18.45
CA ALA A 90 -40.15 -0.77 18.05
C ALA A 90 -41.38 -0.09 18.67
N ALA A 91 -42.54 -0.73 18.55
CA ALA A 91 -43.82 -0.24 19.12
C ALA A 91 -44.81 -1.40 19.30
N LEU A 92 -45.74 -1.20 20.23
CA LEU A 92 -46.94 -2.03 20.39
C LEU A 92 -48.15 -1.25 19.91
N VAL A 93 -48.89 -1.77 18.95
CA VAL A 93 -50.13 -1.19 18.40
C VAL A 93 -51.26 -2.13 18.75
N VAL A 94 -52.26 -1.60 19.50
CA VAL A 94 -53.41 -2.38 19.95
C VAL A 94 -54.67 -1.81 19.31
N GLU A 95 -55.38 -2.66 18.59
CA GLU A 95 -56.70 -2.32 18.04
C GLU A 95 -57.76 -2.44 19.14
N LEU A 96 -58.52 -1.36 19.37
CA LEU A 96 -59.63 -1.37 20.29
C LEU A 96 -60.84 -2.05 19.65
N GLY A 97 -61.50 -2.89 20.43
CA GLY A 97 -62.63 -3.68 19.97
C GLY A 97 -63.35 -4.37 21.11
N PRO A 98 -64.01 -5.50 20.84
CA PRO A 98 -64.81 -6.20 21.86
C PRO A 98 -64.03 -6.62 23.11
N ARG A 99 -62.68 -6.84 22.96
CA ARG A 99 -61.83 -7.24 24.09
C ARG A 99 -61.46 -6.08 24.97
N PHE A 100 -61.10 -4.95 24.38
CA PHE A 100 -60.74 -3.73 25.07
C PHE A 100 -61.39 -2.52 24.36
N THR A 101 -62.39 -1.91 24.98
CA THR A 101 -62.94 -0.63 24.51
C THR A 101 -62.03 0.54 24.89
N ARG A 102 -61.12 0.32 25.85
CA ARG A 102 -60.08 1.20 26.31
C ARG A 102 -58.92 0.38 26.87
N LEU A 103 -57.69 0.81 26.62
CA LEU A 103 -56.51 0.11 27.17
C LEU A 103 -56.51 0.17 28.71
N PRO A 104 -56.26 -0.97 29.39
CA PRO A 104 -56.12 -1.03 30.84
C PRO A 104 -54.94 -0.16 31.34
N ALA A 105 -55.11 0.51 32.48
CA ALA A 105 -54.08 1.34 33.09
C ALA A 105 -52.78 0.56 33.31
N ALA A 106 -52.85 -0.73 33.68
CA ALA A 106 -51.70 -1.60 33.87
C ALA A 106 -50.80 -1.73 32.63
N ILE A 107 -51.37 -1.72 31.43
CA ILE A 107 -50.65 -1.75 30.16
C ILE A 107 -49.97 -0.41 29.89
N VAL A 108 -50.76 0.69 29.99
CA VAL A 108 -50.30 2.05 29.68
C VAL A 108 -49.15 2.48 30.62
N GLU A 109 -49.33 2.25 31.93
CA GLU A 109 -48.34 2.61 32.95
C GLU A 109 -47.02 1.80 32.76
N THR A 110 -47.14 0.51 32.46
CA THR A 110 -45.97 -0.35 32.22
C THR A 110 -45.24 0.06 30.93
N ALA A 111 -45.97 0.36 29.87
CA ALA A 111 -45.38 0.84 28.62
C ALA A 111 -44.66 2.17 28.82
N ARG A 112 -45.28 3.12 29.57
CA ARG A 112 -44.65 4.40 29.91
C ARG A 112 -43.40 4.23 30.75
N ALA A 113 -43.43 3.40 31.78
CA ALA A 113 -42.28 3.12 32.64
C ALA A 113 -41.11 2.45 31.85
N ALA A 114 -41.44 1.63 30.88
CA ALA A 114 -40.47 0.96 30.02
C ALA A 114 -40.03 1.81 28.81
N GLY A 115 -40.61 2.99 28.58
CA GLY A 115 -40.37 3.83 27.41
C GLY A 115 -40.71 3.10 26.10
N LEU A 116 -41.70 2.23 26.09
CA LEU A 116 -42.16 1.51 24.90
C LEU A 116 -43.27 2.33 24.23
N PRO A 117 -43.14 2.73 22.95
CA PRO A 117 -44.23 3.31 22.19
C PRO A 117 -45.44 2.40 22.19
N LEU A 118 -46.56 2.90 22.74
CA LEU A 118 -47.84 2.20 22.79
C LEU A 118 -48.86 3.03 22.06
N VAL A 119 -49.49 2.44 21.07
CA VAL A 119 -50.49 3.08 20.22
C VAL A 119 -51.78 2.31 20.31
N GLN A 120 -52.90 3.00 20.44
CA GLN A 120 -54.24 2.41 20.31
C GLN A 120 -54.89 2.85 19.00
N LEU A 121 -55.57 1.92 18.35
CA LEU A 121 -56.36 2.19 17.15
C LEU A 121 -57.82 2.24 17.54
N HIS A 122 -58.51 3.31 17.15
CA HIS A 122 -59.92 3.52 17.46
C HIS A 122 -60.87 2.91 16.42
N ARG A 123 -60.32 2.43 15.29
CA ARG A 123 -61.07 1.76 14.23
C ARG A 123 -60.36 0.49 13.84
N GLU A 124 -61.12 -0.49 13.41
CA GLU A 124 -60.61 -1.74 12.85
C GLU A 124 -59.83 -1.50 11.58
N VAL A 125 -58.69 -2.15 11.44
CA VAL A 125 -57.84 -2.11 10.25
C VAL A 125 -57.43 -3.52 9.86
N PRO A 126 -57.39 -3.85 8.57
CA PRO A 126 -56.84 -5.13 8.11
C PRO A 126 -55.34 -5.19 8.38
N PHE A 127 -54.90 -5.95 9.36
CA PHE A 127 -53.48 -6.07 9.71
C PHE A 127 -52.60 -6.56 8.54
N VAL A 128 -53.16 -7.33 7.60
CA VAL A 128 -52.48 -7.72 6.37
C VAL A 128 -52.12 -6.50 5.55
N THR A 129 -53.08 -5.58 5.32
CA THR A 129 -52.84 -4.34 4.56
C THR A 129 -51.78 -3.47 5.23
N VAL A 130 -51.84 -3.31 6.56
CA VAL A 130 -50.81 -2.57 7.31
C VAL A 130 -49.45 -3.22 7.15
N THR A 131 -49.36 -4.55 7.20
CA THR A 131 -48.12 -5.29 7.05
C THR A 131 -47.56 -5.09 5.65
N GLU A 132 -48.37 -5.19 4.59
CA GLU A 132 -47.97 -4.99 3.21
C GLU A 132 -47.48 -3.56 2.95
N GLU A 133 -48.18 -2.55 3.45
CA GLU A 133 -47.81 -1.14 3.29
C GLU A 133 -46.47 -0.82 3.96
N VAL A 134 -46.31 -1.25 5.23
CA VAL A 134 -45.07 -0.98 5.98
C VAL A 134 -43.88 -1.73 5.35
N HIS A 135 -44.05 -2.99 4.96
CA HIS A 135 -42.99 -3.74 4.30
C HIS A 135 -42.65 -3.13 2.94
N THR A 136 -43.63 -2.71 2.15
CA THR A 136 -43.40 -2.04 0.87
C THR A 136 -42.61 -0.73 1.07
N GLU A 137 -42.96 0.06 2.06
CA GLU A 137 -42.24 1.31 2.39
C GLU A 137 -40.78 1.03 2.80
N ILE A 138 -40.55 0.01 3.63
CA ILE A 138 -39.20 -0.42 4.04
C ILE A 138 -38.37 -0.84 2.82
N VAL A 139 -38.95 -1.67 1.95
CA VAL A 139 -38.28 -2.17 0.73
C VAL A 139 -38.00 -1.03 -0.24
N ASN A 140 -38.98 -0.15 -0.47
CA ASN A 140 -38.83 1.01 -1.36
C ASN A 140 -37.76 1.98 -0.84
N GLY A 141 -37.71 2.22 0.47
CA GLY A 141 -36.67 3.03 1.09
C GLY A 141 -35.27 2.44 0.86
N HIS A 142 -35.15 1.14 1.01
CA HIS A 142 -33.88 0.44 0.76
C HIS A 142 -33.49 0.49 -0.73
N TYR A 143 -34.46 0.28 -1.61
CA TYR A 143 -34.25 0.36 -3.06
C TYR A 143 -33.83 1.79 -3.51
N ALA A 144 -34.44 2.82 -2.97
CA ALA A 144 -34.08 4.22 -3.26
C ALA A 144 -32.62 4.54 -2.81
N LEU A 145 -32.17 3.98 -1.69
CA LEU A 145 -30.75 4.13 -1.27
C LEU A 145 -29.80 3.46 -2.25
N LEU A 146 -30.13 2.25 -2.70
CA LEU A 146 -29.32 1.53 -3.70
C LEU A 146 -29.28 2.28 -5.04
N GLN A 147 -30.41 2.79 -5.52
CA GLN A 147 -30.46 3.57 -6.77
C GLN A 147 -29.60 4.83 -6.69
N ARG A 148 -29.60 5.54 -5.55
CA ARG A 148 -28.75 6.73 -5.36
C ARG A 148 -27.27 6.36 -5.37
N ALA A 149 -26.89 5.24 -4.76
CA ALA A 149 -25.51 4.75 -4.78
C ALA A 149 -25.09 4.29 -6.19
N ASP A 150 -25.98 3.66 -6.94
CA ASP A 150 -25.74 3.27 -8.34
C ASP A 150 -25.57 4.48 -9.26
N GLU A 151 -26.31 5.57 -9.02
CA GLU A 151 -26.11 6.84 -9.74
C GLU A 151 -24.70 7.39 -9.52
N VAL A 152 -24.16 7.34 -8.29
CA VAL A 152 -22.78 7.74 -8.04
C VAL A 152 -21.80 6.86 -8.81
N HIS A 153 -22.01 5.54 -8.81
CA HIS A 153 -21.16 4.61 -9.57
C HIS A 153 -21.20 4.91 -11.07
N ARG A 154 -22.37 5.16 -11.63
CA ARG A 154 -22.54 5.54 -13.04
C ARG A 154 -21.76 6.83 -13.36
N ARG A 155 -21.93 7.88 -12.55
CA ARG A 155 -21.21 9.16 -12.73
C ARG A 155 -19.68 8.99 -12.60
N CYS A 156 -19.20 8.18 -11.66
CA CYS A 156 -17.78 7.86 -11.57
C CYS A 156 -17.28 7.16 -12.85
N THR A 157 -18.05 6.20 -13.35
CA THR A 157 -17.69 5.45 -14.58
C THR A 157 -17.69 6.38 -15.79
N GLU A 158 -18.69 7.25 -15.96
CA GLU A 158 -18.75 8.25 -17.03
C GLU A 158 -17.57 9.22 -16.98
N ALA A 159 -17.21 9.70 -15.77
CA ALA A 159 -16.05 10.55 -15.59
C ALA A 159 -14.74 9.86 -16.04
N LEU A 160 -14.58 8.58 -15.72
CA LEU A 160 -13.41 7.80 -16.11
C LEU A 160 -13.37 7.51 -17.61
N LEU A 161 -14.49 7.13 -18.22
CA LEU A 161 -14.59 6.91 -19.67
C LEU A 161 -14.36 8.20 -20.47
N GLY A 162 -14.68 9.36 -19.88
CA GLY A 162 -14.38 10.68 -20.43
C GLY A 162 -12.91 11.12 -20.28
N GLY A 163 -12.01 10.23 -19.83
CA GLY A 163 -10.59 10.53 -19.65
C GLY A 163 -10.26 11.19 -18.32
N GLY A 164 -11.21 11.24 -17.38
CA GLY A 164 -10.99 11.70 -16.01
C GLY A 164 -10.18 10.67 -15.19
N GLY A 165 -9.66 11.13 -14.06
CA GLY A 165 -8.88 10.30 -13.15
C GLY A 165 -9.41 10.34 -11.71
N VAL A 166 -8.52 10.12 -10.75
CA VAL A 166 -8.83 10.16 -9.31
C VAL A 166 -9.54 11.46 -8.90
N PRO A 167 -9.10 12.67 -9.31
CA PRO A 167 -9.77 13.91 -8.89
C PRO A 167 -11.26 13.95 -9.28
N GLN A 168 -11.61 13.50 -10.48
CA GLN A 168 -12.99 13.51 -10.97
C GLN A 168 -13.88 12.56 -10.18
N VAL A 169 -13.39 11.38 -9.82
CA VAL A 169 -14.13 10.44 -8.97
C VAL A 169 -14.35 11.02 -7.58
N LEU A 170 -13.34 11.67 -6.99
CA LEU A 170 -13.48 12.32 -5.68
C LEU A 170 -14.48 13.47 -5.73
N ASN A 171 -14.46 14.29 -6.78
CA ASN A 171 -15.43 15.38 -6.96
C ASN A 171 -16.87 14.85 -7.03
N VAL A 172 -17.12 13.80 -7.80
CA VAL A 172 -18.45 13.15 -7.85
C VAL A 172 -18.93 12.75 -6.46
N LEU A 173 -18.04 12.19 -5.65
CA LEU A 173 -18.38 11.73 -4.30
C LEU A 173 -18.53 12.90 -3.32
N ALA A 174 -17.71 13.95 -3.44
CA ALA A 174 -17.80 15.16 -2.64
C ALA A 174 -19.12 15.89 -2.92
N ASP A 175 -19.49 16.09 -4.17
CA ASP A 175 -20.76 16.69 -4.58
C ASP A 175 -21.96 15.87 -4.08
N PHE A 176 -21.87 14.53 -4.15
CA PHE A 176 -22.95 13.66 -3.69
C PHE A 176 -23.12 13.69 -2.16
N SER A 177 -22.02 13.72 -1.43
CA SER A 177 -22.05 13.70 0.05
C SER A 177 -22.27 15.09 0.66
N GLY A 178 -22.05 16.16 -0.12
CA GLY A 178 -22.00 17.53 0.38
C GLY A 178 -20.89 17.75 1.39
N ASN A 179 -19.80 16.98 1.31
CA ASN A 179 -18.72 16.99 2.28
C ASN A 179 -17.35 16.82 1.59
N PRO A 180 -16.26 17.28 2.22
CA PRO A 180 -14.92 17.05 1.70
C PRO A 180 -14.55 15.57 1.74
N VAL A 181 -13.86 15.14 0.67
CA VAL A 181 -13.44 13.76 0.43
C VAL A 181 -11.93 13.73 0.20
N PHE A 182 -11.27 12.78 0.83
CA PHE A 182 -9.83 12.62 0.78
C PHE A 182 -9.46 11.20 0.36
N LEU A 183 -8.38 11.08 -0.38
CA LEU A 183 -7.72 9.81 -0.66
C LEU A 183 -6.34 9.84 -0.03
N GLU A 184 -6.08 8.91 0.88
CA GLU A 184 -4.79 8.78 1.55
C GLU A 184 -4.12 7.43 1.25
N THR A 185 -2.80 7.35 1.41
CA THR A 185 -2.08 6.07 1.42
C THR A 185 -2.45 5.25 2.65
N ALA A 186 -2.08 3.96 2.68
CA ALA A 186 -2.25 3.12 3.86
C ALA A 186 -1.54 3.70 5.11
N ASP A 187 -0.47 4.46 4.91
CA ASP A 187 0.31 5.13 5.96
C ASP A 187 -0.26 6.51 6.35
N GLY A 188 -1.42 6.88 5.78
CA GLY A 188 -2.12 8.12 6.09
C GLY A 188 -1.53 9.38 5.42
N GLN A 189 -0.76 9.27 4.34
CA GLN A 189 -0.33 10.43 3.56
C GLN A 189 -1.41 10.82 2.56
N LEU A 190 -1.73 12.11 2.47
CA LEU A 190 -2.70 12.61 1.52
C LEU A 190 -2.20 12.45 0.09
N LEU A 191 -3.01 11.80 -0.74
CA LEU A 191 -2.80 11.69 -2.18
C LEU A 191 -3.61 12.74 -2.95
N TYR A 192 -4.90 12.85 -2.63
CA TYR A 192 -5.84 13.76 -3.27
C TYR A 192 -6.88 14.25 -2.27
N ALA A 193 -7.41 15.46 -2.53
CA ALA A 193 -8.51 16.05 -1.80
C ALA A 193 -9.53 16.65 -2.77
N ALA A 194 -10.82 16.58 -2.42
CA ALA A 194 -11.90 17.21 -3.15
C ALA A 194 -12.89 17.84 -2.18
N GLY A 195 -13.40 19.04 -2.49
CA GLY A 195 -14.44 19.74 -1.75
C GLY A 195 -15.79 19.67 -2.48
N ALA A 196 -16.88 19.82 -1.76
CA ALA A 196 -18.22 19.90 -2.32
C ALA A 196 -18.53 21.34 -2.77
N GLY A 197 -18.37 21.59 -4.09
CA GLY A 197 -18.68 22.91 -4.68
C GLY A 197 -17.66 24.02 -4.36
N THR A 198 -18.00 25.24 -4.83
CA THR A 198 -17.11 26.41 -4.71
C THR A 198 -17.27 27.21 -3.41
N GLU A 199 -18.30 26.94 -2.61
CA GLU A 199 -18.61 27.68 -1.36
C GLU A 199 -18.18 26.93 -0.09
N CYS A 200 -17.62 25.70 -0.22
CA CYS A 200 -17.17 24.91 0.91
C CYS A 200 -15.76 25.28 1.37
N ALA A 201 -15.44 24.96 2.62
CA ALA A 201 -14.10 25.13 3.18
C ALA A 201 -13.03 24.47 2.31
N ASP A 202 -11.85 25.08 2.19
CA ASP A 202 -10.71 24.50 1.46
C ASP A 202 -10.39 23.10 2.03
N PRO A 203 -10.50 22.03 1.22
CA PRO A 203 -10.26 20.68 1.69
C PRO A 203 -8.89 20.48 2.32
N LEU A 204 -7.85 21.17 1.82
CA LEU A 204 -6.51 21.07 2.37
C LEU A 204 -6.42 21.65 3.78
N GLN A 205 -7.06 22.79 4.02
CA GLN A 205 -7.11 23.39 5.37
C GLN A 205 -7.88 22.50 6.35
N VAL A 206 -8.97 21.89 5.89
CA VAL A 206 -9.74 20.92 6.69
C VAL A 206 -8.87 19.72 7.08
N TRP A 207 -8.11 19.19 6.12
CA TRP A 207 -7.21 18.06 6.34
C TRP A 207 -6.08 18.40 7.32
N GLU A 208 -5.41 19.53 7.16
CA GLU A 208 -4.33 19.99 8.03
C GLU A 208 -4.81 20.23 9.45
N GLY A 209 -5.97 20.87 9.61
CA GLY A 209 -6.60 21.12 10.91
C GLY A 209 -6.91 19.83 11.67
N LEU A 210 -7.36 18.80 10.97
CA LEU A 210 -7.68 17.50 11.56
C LEU A 210 -6.44 16.69 11.95
N ARG A 211 -5.38 16.71 11.14
CA ARG A 211 -4.11 16.05 11.48
C ARG A 211 -3.40 16.65 12.69
N GLY A 212 -3.54 17.95 12.89
CA GLY A 212 -3.03 18.63 14.09
C GLY A 212 -3.68 18.17 15.38
N GLN A 213 -4.95 17.76 15.31
CA GLN A 213 -5.76 17.34 16.47
C GLN A 213 -5.76 15.82 16.75
N HIS A 214 -5.51 14.98 15.73
CA HIS A 214 -5.61 13.52 15.82
C HIS A 214 -4.33 12.84 15.30
N LYS A 215 -3.30 12.77 16.15
CA LYS A 215 -2.03 12.10 15.80
C LYS A 215 -2.15 10.57 15.72
N ASP A 216 -3.17 9.96 16.35
CA ASP A 216 -3.27 8.51 16.57
C ASP A 216 -4.50 7.84 15.91
N GLY A 217 -5.16 8.48 14.94
CA GLY A 217 -6.29 7.83 14.26
C GLY A 217 -7.22 8.78 13.52
N PRO A 218 -8.20 8.24 12.78
CA PRO A 218 -9.18 9.05 12.07
C PRO A 218 -10.07 9.81 13.05
N PRO A 219 -10.55 11.02 12.66
CA PRO A 219 -11.45 11.82 13.51
C PRO A 219 -12.76 11.09 13.78
N ALA A 220 -13.33 11.31 14.97
CA ALA A 220 -14.62 10.75 15.34
C ALA A 220 -15.71 11.22 14.35
N GLY A 221 -16.47 10.27 13.79
CA GLY A 221 -17.50 10.56 12.79
C GLY A 221 -17.02 10.55 11.33
N ALA A 222 -15.76 10.27 11.06
CA ALA A 222 -15.28 10.05 9.69
C ALA A 222 -15.78 8.71 9.14
N LEU A 223 -16.13 8.70 7.86
CA LEU A 223 -16.39 7.49 7.09
C LEU A 223 -15.11 7.06 6.37
N LEU A 224 -14.62 5.89 6.72
CA LEU A 224 -13.43 5.30 6.11
C LEU A 224 -13.84 4.13 5.22
N VAL A 225 -13.28 4.09 4.02
CA VAL A 225 -13.46 2.98 3.07
C VAL A 225 -12.12 2.64 2.47
N ASP A 226 -11.71 1.39 2.60
CA ASP A 226 -10.45 0.93 2.04
C ASP A 226 -10.57 0.73 0.52
N VAL A 227 -9.58 1.23 -0.21
CA VAL A 227 -9.44 1.02 -1.65
C VAL A 227 -8.59 -0.24 -1.85
N PRO A 228 -9.15 -1.32 -2.42
CA PRO A 228 -8.44 -2.59 -2.51
C PRO A 228 -7.19 -2.51 -3.39
N GLY A 229 -6.11 -3.14 -2.94
CA GLY A 229 -4.90 -3.36 -3.72
C GLY A 229 -5.07 -4.59 -4.62
N GLY A 230 -4.99 -4.42 -5.93
CA GLY A 230 -5.05 -5.56 -6.87
C GLY A 230 -3.78 -6.42 -6.79
N GLY A 231 -3.90 -7.67 -6.35
CA GLY A 231 -2.85 -8.69 -6.38
C GLY A 231 -3.37 -10.02 -5.87
N PRO A 232 -2.97 -11.18 -6.44
CA PRO A 232 -3.42 -12.48 -5.96
C PRO A 232 -2.88 -12.71 -4.54
N GLY A 233 -3.80 -12.88 -3.59
CA GLY A 233 -3.49 -13.23 -2.20
C GLY A 233 -3.33 -12.07 -1.22
N SER A 234 -3.58 -10.82 -1.60
CA SER A 234 -3.42 -9.69 -0.71
C SER A 234 -4.74 -9.03 -0.33
N GLY A 235 -5.11 -9.14 0.93
CA GLY A 235 -5.99 -8.18 1.60
C GLY A 235 -5.28 -6.84 1.86
N SER A 236 -4.30 -6.44 1.03
CA SER A 236 -3.57 -5.20 1.22
C SER A 236 -4.42 -4.02 0.78
N VAL A 237 -4.67 -3.13 1.72
CA VAL A 237 -5.26 -1.81 1.47
C VAL A 237 -4.24 -0.98 0.71
N ARG A 238 -4.62 -0.49 -0.47
CA ARG A 238 -3.74 0.32 -1.31
C ARG A 238 -3.78 1.79 -0.94
N ALA A 239 -4.98 2.27 -0.70
CA ALA A 239 -5.30 3.62 -0.33
C ALA A 239 -6.56 3.58 0.53
N ARG A 240 -6.85 4.68 1.20
CA ARG A 240 -8.06 4.82 2.00
C ARG A 240 -8.81 6.05 1.56
N LEU A 241 -10.09 5.89 1.34
CA LEU A 241 -11.03 6.96 1.07
C LEU A 241 -11.60 7.44 2.41
N VAL A 242 -11.53 8.74 2.65
CA VAL A 242 -11.98 9.37 3.89
C VAL A 242 -13.01 10.44 3.57
N LEU A 243 -14.21 10.34 4.13
CA LEU A 243 -15.24 11.37 4.08
C LEU A 243 -15.40 11.95 5.48
N LEU A 244 -15.44 13.27 5.58
CA LEU A 244 -15.58 13.97 6.85
C LEU A 244 -16.94 14.68 6.92
N ALA A 245 -17.65 14.53 8.03
CA ALA A 245 -18.90 15.25 8.29
C ALA A 245 -18.58 16.70 8.68
N VAL A 246 -18.30 17.56 7.71
CA VAL A 246 -17.97 18.99 7.93
C VAL A 246 -19.21 19.85 7.70
N GLU A 247 -19.82 19.71 6.51
CA GLU A 247 -20.97 20.54 6.09
C GLU A 247 -22.31 19.85 6.38
N SER A 248 -22.35 18.53 6.30
CA SER A 248 -23.55 17.73 6.47
C SER A 248 -23.28 16.42 7.19
N ALA A 249 -24.31 15.87 7.85
CA ALA A 249 -24.20 14.56 8.50
C ALA A 249 -24.03 13.44 7.48
N LEU A 250 -23.13 12.49 7.77
CA LEU A 250 -22.92 11.33 6.92
C LEU A 250 -24.08 10.33 7.09
N LEU A 251 -24.73 10.01 5.99
CA LEU A 251 -25.85 9.08 5.91
C LEU A 251 -25.37 7.67 5.48
N PRO A 252 -26.17 6.62 5.73
CA PRO A 252 -25.83 5.26 5.27
C PRO A 252 -25.57 5.15 3.75
N VAL A 253 -26.25 5.93 2.94
CA VAL A 253 -26.05 5.97 1.48
C VAL A 253 -24.66 6.46 1.10
N HIS A 254 -24.05 7.34 1.89
CA HIS A 254 -22.68 7.84 1.62
C HIS A 254 -21.66 6.72 1.77
N ARG A 255 -21.85 5.76 2.68
CA ARG A 255 -21.02 4.57 2.79
C ARG A 255 -21.10 3.72 1.54
N ILE A 256 -22.32 3.39 1.08
CA ILE A 256 -22.52 2.57 -0.13
C ILE A 256 -21.91 3.27 -1.35
N ALA A 257 -22.10 4.58 -1.48
CA ALA A 257 -21.52 5.37 -2.56
C ALA A 257 -19.99 5.39 -2.50
N ALA A 258 -19.40 5.54 -1.31
CA ALA A 258 -17.96 5.51 -1.09
C ALA A 258 -17.35 4.13 -1.43
N GLU A 259 -18.02 3.03 -1.05
CA GLU A 259 -17.59 1.67 -1.42
C GLU A 259 -17.61 1.45 -2.94
N ARG A 260 -18.63 1.97 -3.64
CA ARG A 260 -18.69 1.95 -5.11
C ARG A 260 -17.57 2.79 -5.75
N ALA A 261 -17.34 4.00 -5.23
CA ALA A 261 -16.25 4.87 -5.69
C ALA A 261 -14.87 4.25 -5.43
N ALA A 262 -14.68 3.58 -4.29
CA ALA A 262 -13.44 2.89 -3.96
C ALA A 262 -13.10 1.79 -4.98
N GLY A 263 -14.10 1.05 -5.48
CA GLY A 263 -13.93 0.09 -6.57
C GLY A 263 -13.44 0.75 -7.85
N SER A 264 -14.03 1.88 -8.26
CA SER A 264 -13.59 2.66 -9.42
C SER A 264 -12.18 3.21 -9.25
N LEU A 265 -11.85 3.74 -8.07
CA LEU A 265 -10.51 4.23 -7.73
C LEU A 265 -9.45 3.11 -7.78
N ALA A 266 -9.80 1.90 -7.32
CA ALA A 266 -8.89 0.75 -7.39
C ALA A 266 -8.47 0.44 -8.83
N VAL A 267 -9.42 0.48 -9.76
CA VAL A 267 -9.15 0.26 -11.21
C VAL A 267 -8.23 1.34 -11.76
N VAL A 268 -8.51 2.62 -11.49
CA VAL A 268 -7.69 3.75 -11.98
C VAL A 268 -6.28 3.70 -11.42
N LEU A 269 -6.12 3.47 -10.12
CA LEU A 269 -4.82 3.36 -9.49
C LEU A 269 -4.02 2.14 -9.99
N MET A 270 -4.71 1.06 -10.34
CA MET A 270 -4.09 -0.12 -10.94
C MET A 270 -3.62 0.18 -12.37
N GLN A 271 -4.45 0.84 -13.18
CA GLN A 271 -4.13 1.23 -14.55
C GLN A 271 -2.93 2.19 -14.58
N ALA A 272 -2.95 3.25 -13.78
CA ALA A 272 -1.85 4.21 -13.69
C ALA A 272 -0.52 3.52 -13.33
N ARG A 273 -0.57 2.52 -12.44
CA ARG A 273 0.62 1.72 -12.10
C ARG A 273 1.11 0.89 -13.27
N GLN A 274 0.20 0.26 -14.02
CA GLN A 274 0.57 -0.55 -15.19
C GLN A 274 1.21 0.32 -16.26
N GLU A 275 0.65 1.51 -16.52
CA GLU A 275 1.20 2.47 -17.48
C GLU A 275 2.61 2.92 -17.07
N GLU A 276 2.83 3.25 -15.79
CA GLU A 276 4.16 3.63 -15.28
C GLU A 276 5.15 2.47 -15.37
N GLU A 277 4.73 1.24 -15.06
CA GLU A 277 5.58 0.05 -15.20
C GLU A 277 5.94 -0.22 -16.66
N LEU A 278 4.99 -0.12 -17.58
CA LEU A 278 5.24 -0.26 -19.00
C LEU A 278 6.18 0.84 -19.53
N ALA A 279 5.98 2.09 -19.11
CA ALA A 279 6.85 3.19 -19.46
C ALA A 279 8.28 2.99 -18.91
N ALA A 280 8.42 2.54 -17.68
CA ALA A 280 9.73 2.26 -17.07
C ALA A 280 10.43 1.07 -17.76
N ARG A 281 9.69 0.03 -18.16
CA ARG A 281 10.19 -1.08 -18.96
C ARG A 281 10.63 -0.62 -20.35
N GLY A 282 9.79 0.16 -21.04
CA GLY A 282 10.13 0.71 -22.35
C GLY A 282 11.41 1.57 -22.34
N ARG A 283 11.61 2.38 -21.30
CA ARG A 283 12.88 3.08 -21.08
C ARG A 283 14.05 2.12 -20.82
N GLY A 284 13.81 1.03 -20.08
CA GLY A 284 14.79 -0.03 -19.84
C GLY A 284 15.18 -0.78 -21.11
N ASP A 285 14.20 -1.07 -21.98
CA ASP A 285 14.43 -1.70 -23.28
C ASP A 285 15.26 -0.78 -24.18
N PHE A 286 14.93 0.50 -24.28
CA PHE A 286 15.72 1.48 -25.01
C PHE A 286 17.18 1.52 -24.54
N LEU A 287 17.41 1.60 -23.21
CA LEU A 287 18.77 1.64 -22.66
C LEU A 287 19.55 0.35 -22.92
N THR A 288 18.85 -0.79 -22.95
CA THR A 288 19.45 -2.08 -23.28
C THR A 288 19.77 -2.17 -24.78
N ASP A 289 18.84 -1.78 -25.64
CA ASP A 289 19.02 -1.77 -27.09
C ASP A 289 20.17 -0.84 -27.52
N LEU A 290 20.29 0.30 -26.83
CA LEU A 290 21.43 1.20 -27.00
C LEU A 290 22.74 0.52 -26.55
N ALA A 291 22.76 -0.13 -25.39
CA ALA A 291 23.94 -0.82 -24.86
C ALA A 291 24.39 -1.97 -25.77
N GLU A 292 23.46 -2.70 -26.36
CA GLU A 292 23.75 -3.84 -27.25
C GLU A 292 23.97 -3.43 -28.71
N GLY A 293 23.89 -2.13 -29.03
CA GLY A 293 24.10 -1.58 -30.36
C GLY A 293 22.96 -1.86 -31.35
N ARG A 294 21.79 -2.24 -30.88
CA ARG A 294 20.58 -2.37 -31.72
C ARG A 294 20.03 -1.00 -32.11
N ILE A 295 20.29 0.03 -31.30
CA ILE A 295 20.04 1.43 -31.62
C ILE A 295 21.38 2.09 -31.92
N LEU A 296 21.50 2.72 -33.08
CA LEU A 296 22.70 3.47 -33.43
C LEU A 296 22.83 4.73 -32.56
N ALA A 297 24.07 5.10 -32.25
CA ALA A 297 24.34 6.28 -31.41
C ALA A 297 23.79 7.58 -32.00
N ASP A 298 23.70 7.68 -33.32
CA ASP A 298 23.18 8.84 -34.04
C ASP A 298 21.65 8.95 -33.96
N ASP A 299 20.94 7.82 -33.85
CA ASP A 299 19.47 7.77 -33.73
C ASP A 299 18.99 7.89 -32.28
N ALA A 300 19.85 7.56 -31.34
CA ALA A 300 19.52 7.53 -29.92
C ALA A 300 19.00 8.88 -29.35
N PRO A 301 19.51 10.06 -29.75
CA PRO A 301 19.00 11.34 -29.26
C PRO A 301 17.53 11.58 -29.60
N ALA A 302 17.10 11.17 -30.78
CA ALA A 302 15.72 11.33 -31.21
C ALA A 302 14.75 10.45 -30.38
N GLN A 303 15.11 9.19 -30.19
CA GLN A 303 14.31 8.24 -29.40
C GLN A 303 14.29 8.61 -27.92
N ALA A 304 15.43 9.04 -27.36
CA ALA A 304 15.50 9.47 -25.96
C ALA A 304 14.59 10.68 -25.68
N ARG A 305 14.47 11.62 -26.64
CA ARG A 305 13.54 12.77 -26.51
C ARG A 305 12.08 12.35 -26.43
N VAL A 306 11.67 11.33 -27.19
CA VAL A 306 10.33 10.75 -27.10
C VAL A 306 10.07 10.14 -25.72
N LEU A 307 11.09 9.55 -25.11
CA LEU A 307 11.03 8.99 -23.75
C LEU A 307 11.17 10.05 -22.63
N GLY A 308 11.17 11.33 -23.00
CA GLY A 308 11.24 12.47 -22.05
C GLY A 308 12.65 12.87 -21.62
N PHE A 309 13.71 12.28 -22.18
CA PHE A 309 15.10 12.59 -21.83
C PHE A 309 15.70 13.63 -22.79
N LYS A 310 16.03 14.78 -22.25
CA LYS A 310 16.55 15.96 -22.99
C LYS A 310 17.86 16.46 -22.38
N PRO A 311 18.96 15.75 -22.55
CA PRO A 311 20.25 16.12 -21.96
C PRO A 311 20.93 17.31 -22.68
N GLY A 312 20.45 17.73 -23.87
CA GLY A 312 21.16 18.69 -24.73
C GLY A 312 22.45 18.10 -25.29
N GLU A 313 23.51 18.94 -25.32
CA GLU A 313 24.87 18.52 -25.70
C GLU A 313 25.71 18.04 -24.50
N SER A 314 25.08 17.80 -23.37
CA SER A 314 25.75 17.38 -22.12
C SER A 314 26.42 16.02 -22.26
N PRO A 315 27.59 15.81 -21.63
CA PRO A 315 28.17 14.48 -21.50
C PRO A 315 27.21 13.53 -20.78
N LEU A 316 27.06 12.34 -21.30
CA LEU A 316 26.15 11.33 -20.77
C LEU A 316 26.90 10.40 -19.82
N LEU A 317 26.36 10.20 -18.61
CA LEU A 317 26.89 9.29 -17.60
C LEU A 317 26.03 8.04 -17.50
N PRO A 318 26.49 6.88 -17.96
CA PRO A 318 25.81 5.60 -17.76
C PRO A 318 26.00 5.11 -16.34
N VAL A 319 24.89 4.69 -15.72
CA VAL A 319 24.87 4.08 -14.39
C VAL A 319 23.97 2.84 -14.42
N VAL A 320 24.37 1.78 -13.76
CA VAL A 320 23.55 0.57 -13.60
C VAL A 320 23.50 0.18 -12.13
N MET A 321 22.30 0.09 -11.60
CA MET A 321 22.05 -0.54 -10.30
C MET A 321 21.59 -1.98 -10.51
N ARG A 322 22.14 -2.92 -9.73
CA ARG A 322 21.72 -4.32 -9.69
C ARG A 322 21.25 -4.69 -8.29
N LEU A 323 20.11 -5.35 -8.21
CA LEU A 323 19.57 -5.92 -6.97
C LEU A 323 20.11 -7.35 -6.81
N ALA A 324 20.59 -7.71 -5.62
CA ALA A 324 21.23 -9.00 -5.37
C ALA A 324 20.27 -10.20 -5.53
N ASP A 325 19.05 -10.09 -4.99
CA ASP A 325 18.11 -11.21 -4.90
C ASP A 325 16.93 -11.10 -5.90
N GLY A 326 17.01 -10.15 -6.83
CA GLY A 326 15.86 -9.80 -7.66
C GLY A 326 14.71 -9.22 -6.83
N LEU A 327 13.58 -8.92 -7.49
CA LEU A 327 12.37 -8.48 -6.79
C LEU A 327 11.43 -9.67 -6.56
N PRO A 328 10.66 -9.66 -5.47
CA PRO A 328 9.65 -10.67 -5.26
C PRO A 328 8.67 -10.69 -6.44
N PRO A 329 8.18 -11.87 -6.86
CA PRO A 329 7.14 -11.98 -7.87
C PRO A 329 5.90 -11.22 -7.39
N GLY A 330 5.38 -10.29 -8.16
CA GLY A 330 4.17 -9.55 -7.83
C GLY A 330 4.21 -8.04 -8.06
N GLY A 331 5.16 -7.50 -8.85
CA GLY A 331 5.04 -6.14 -9.38
C GLY A 331 5.67 -5.03 -8.56
N GLY A 332 6.72 -5.31 -7.81
CA GLY A 332 7.49 -4.29 -7.08
C GLY A 332 8.27 -3.30 -7.95
N TRP A 333 8.46 -3.60 -9.27
CA TRP A 333 9.28 -2.77 -10.17
C TRP A 333 8.73 -1.37 -10.43
N ALA A 334 7.41 -1.20 -10.51
CA ALA A 334 6.78 0.12 -10.62
C ALA A 334 6.97 0.95 -9.34
N VAL A 335 6.84 0.32 -8.18
CA VAL A 335 7.06 0.99 -6.88
C VAL A 335 8.52 1.41 -6.75
N LEU A 336 9.47 0.51 -7.12
CA LEU A 336 10.90 0.83 -7.15
C LEU A 336 11.20 1.98 -8.12
N ALA A 337 10.73 1.88 -9.37
CA ALA A 337 10.99 2.90 -10.39
C ALA A 337 10.50 4.27 -9.94
N ARG A 338 9.32 4.34 -9.35
CA ARG A 338 8.74 5.58 -8.82
C ARG A 338 9.55 6.12 -7.63
N ALA A 339 9.82 5.29 -6.63
CA ALA A 339 10.57 5.70 -5.44
C ALA A 339 11.97 6.21 -5.82
N VAL A 340 12.65 5.50 -6.74
CA VAL A 340 13.95 5.91 -7.26
C VAL A 340 13.86 7.20 -8.09
N ALA A 341 12.83 7.36 -8.93
CA ALA A 341 12.64 8.58 -9.71
C ALA A 341 12.40 9.81 -8.83
N GLU A 342 11.62 9.67 -7.75
CA GLU A 342 11.37 10.73 -6.76
C GLU A 342 12.68 11.17 -6.07
N GLU A 343 13.53 10.23 -5.66
CA GLU A 343 14.84 10.54 -5.06
C GLU A 343 15.80 11.16 -6.09
N LEU A 344 15.81 10.68 -7.33
CA LEU A 344 16.66 11.21 -8.38
C LEU A 344 16.28 12.62 -8.81
N ALA A 345 15.04 13.05 -8.64
CA ALA A 345 14.62 14.43 -8.92
C ALA A 345 15.44 15.46 -8.12
N ALA A 346 15.87 15.12 -6.91
CA ALA A 346 16.73 15.98 -6.08
C ALA A 346 18.18 16.07 -6.55
N VAL A 347 18.63 15.20 -7.47
CA VAL A 347 20.02 15.20 -7.99
C VAL A 347 20.28 16.40 -8.90
N GLY A 348 19.24 16.96 -9.54
CA GLY A 348 19.30 18.20 -10.30
C GLY A 348 19.99 18.08 -11.66
N VAL A 349 19.98 16.90 -12.27
CA VAL A 349 20.46 16.62 -13.65
C VAL A 349 19.38 15.84 -14.41
N PRO A 350 19.33 15.96 -15.77
CA PRO A 350 18.44 15.12 -16.56
C PRO A 350 18.74 13.63 -16.34
N VAL A 351 17.71 12.83 -16.08
CA VAL A 351 17.83 11.38 -15.83
C VAL A 351 16.84 10.62 -16.72
N LEU A 352 17.33 9.60 -17.43
CA LEU A 352 16.52 8.56 -18.03
C LEU A 352 16.67 7.30 -17.19
N LEU A 353 15.58 6.91 -16.52
CA LEU A 353 15.52 5.74 -15.65
C LEU A 353 14.72 4.64 -16.33
N GLY A 354 15.31 3.47 -16.49
CA GLY A 354 14.66 2.26 -16.97
C GLY A 354 14.68 1.14 -15.94
N VAL A 355 13.85 0.11 -16.15
CA VAL A 355 13.88 -1.13 -15.36
C VAL A 355 13.96 -2.36 -16.25
N ARG A 356 14.74 -3.35 -15.82
CA ARG A 356 14.90 -4.66 -16.47
C ARG A 356 14.58 -5.77 -15.48
N PRO A 357 13.29 -6.12 -15.31
CA PRO A 357 12.85 -7.07 -14.29
C PRO A 357 13.52 -8.44 -14.38
N VAL A 358 13.63 -8.98 -15.58
CA VAL A 358 14.22 -10.31 -15.84
C VAL A 358 15.69 -10.38 -15.42
N GLU A 359 16.40 -9.26 -15.55
CA GLU A 359 17.82 -9.17 -15.26
C GLU A 359 18.13 -8.65 -13.85
N GLY A 360 17.11 -8.22 -13.10
CA GLY A 360 17.26 -7.60 -11.79
C GLY A 360 18.02 -6.27 -11.82
N ARG A 361 17.89 -5.50 -12.92
CA ARG A 361 18.68 -4.28 -13.16
C ARG A 361 17.82 -3.04 -13.31
N VAL A 362 18.42 -1.92 -12.91
CA VAL A 362 17.91 -0.56 -13.13
C VAL A 362 18.99 0.21 -13.90
N PRO A 363 18.95 0.25 -15.23
CA PRO A 363 19.85 1.06 -16.03
C PRO A 363 19.40 2.52 -16.02
N LEU A 364 20.37 3.45 -15.96
CA LEU A 364 20.17 4.89 -15.98
C LEU A 364 21.14 5.56 -16.96
N LEU A 365 20.69 6.65 -17.55
CA LEU A 365 21.52 7.57 -18.31
C LEU A 365 21.29 8.99 -17.78
N LEU A 366 22.36 9.69 -17.40
CA LEU A 366 22.28 11.03 -16.83
C LEU A 366 23.00 12.02 -17.75
N GLY A 367 22.47 13.25 -17.86
CA GLY A 367 23.14 14.35 -18.53
C GLY A 367 23.97 15.16 -17.53
N LEU A 368 25.29 15.21 -17.69
CA LEU A 368 26.18 16.02 -16.85
C LEU A 368 26.34 17.41 -17.45
N ARG A 369 26.53 18.43 -16.63
CA ARG A 369 26.92 19.75 -17.14
C ARG A 369 28.35 19.74 -17.66
N THR A 370 29.25 19.06 -16.95
CA THR A 370 30.65 18.88 -17.30
C THR A 370 31.12 17.49 -16.84
N GLU A 371 32.15 16.94 -17.48
CA GLU A 371 32.73 15.65 -17.06
C GLU A 371 33.34 15.69 -15.65
N SER A 372 33.79 16.85 -15.21
CA SER A 372 34.37 17.05 -13.87
C SER A 372 33.38 16.80 -12.73
N GLU A 373 32.07 16.94 -12.97
CA GLU A 373 31.02 16.66 -12.00
C GLU A 373 30.74 15.16 -11.80
N ARG A 374 31.35 14.29 -12.61
CA ARG A 374 31.07 12.83 -12.63
C ARG A 374 31.05 12.22 -11.24
N THR A 375 32.08 12.46 -10.43
CA THR A 375 32.18 11.86 -9.08
C THR A 375 31.11 12.39 -8.14
N ALA A 376 30.89 13.69 -8.11
CA ALA A 376 29.90 14.31 -7.24
C ALA A 376 28.45 13.91 -7.62
N VAL A 377 28.17 13.77 -8.93
CA VAL A 377 26.87 13.27 -9.41
C VAL A 377 26.72 11.77 -9.07
N ALA A 378 27.77 10.96 -9.25
CA ALA A 378 27.75 9.55 -8.91
C ALA A 378 27.45 9.32 -7.41
N ASP A 379 28.04 10.12 -6.52
CA ASP A 379 27.77 10.04 -5.07
C ASP A 379 26.30 10.34 -4.76
N ARG A 380 25.73 11.41 -5.33
CA ARG A 380 24.32 11.77 -5.14
C ARG A 380 23.38 10.72 -5.71
N VAL A 381 23.66 10.21 -6.92
CA VAL A 381 22.85 9.18 -7.57
C VAL A 381 22.89 7.87 -6.77
N ALA A 382 24.05 7.45 -6.28
CA ALA A 382 24.16 6.25 -5.46
C ALA A 382 23.37 6.37 -4.14
N ALA A 383 23.38 7.55 -3.52
CA ALA A 383 22.57 7.85 -2.33
C ALA A 383 21.06 7.80 -2.66
N ALA A 384 20.64 8.46 -3.75
CA ALA A 384 19.24 8.48 -4.21
C ALA A 384 18.73 7.07 -4.55
N LEU A 385 19.54 6.25 -5.23
CA LEU A 385 19.19 4.87 -5.57
C LEU A 385 18.96 4.00 -4.32
N ARG A 386 19.80 4.16 -3.30
CA ARG A 386 19.62 3.43 -2.02
C ARG A 386 18.38 3.89 -1.27
N ALA A 387 18.20 5.20 -1.13
CA ALA A 387 17.01 5.76 -0.49
C ALA A 387 15.73 5.30 -1.20
N GLY A 388 15.73 5.25 -2.54
CA GLY A 388 14.61 4.73 -3.33
C GLY A 388 14.33 3.25 -3.06
N VAL A 389 15.35 2.40 -2.92
CA VAL A 389 15.19 0.98 -2.57
C VAL A 389 14.62 0.80 -1.16
N GLU A 390 15.10 1.59 -0.20
CA GLU A 390 14.60 1.61 1.18
C GLU A 390 13.13 2.06 1.23
N ARG A 391 12.81 3.16 0.56
CA ARG A 391 11.43 3.70 0.48
C ARG A 391 10.47 2.73 -0.20
N ALA A 392 10.94 2.00 -1.20
CA ALA A 392 10.16 0.95 -1.85
C ALA A 392 9.91 -0.28 -0.94
N GLY A 393 10.48 -0.34 0.27
CA GLY A 393 10.36 -1.45 1.20
C GLY A 393 11.00 -2.76 0.69
N MET A 394 11.99 -2.64 -0.20
CA MET A 394 12.58 -3.80 -0.88
C MET A 394 13.83 -4.35 -0.20
N GLN A 395 14.30 -3.69 0.84
CA GLN A 395 15.42 -4.17 1.63
C GLN A 395 14.92 -5.16 2.69
N ARG A 396 15.15 -6.45 2.43
CA ARG A 396 14.86 -7.50 3.42
C ARG A 396 15.96 -7.55 4.48
N ALA A 397 15.59 -7.88 5.71
CA ALA A 397 16.59 -8.13 6.76
C ALA A 397 17.53 -9.27 6.32
N GLY A 398 18.84 -8.98 6.23
CA GLY A 398 19.86 -9.92 5.78
C GLY A 398 20.10 -9.98 4.26
N ALA A 399 19.36 -9.22 3.43
CA ALA A 399 19.64 -9.11 2.00
C ALA A 399 20.89 -8.26 1.74
N LEU A 400 21.64 -8.62 0.70
CA LEU A 400 22.78 -7.82 0.24
C LEU A 400 22.28 -6.47 -0.31
N PRO A 401 23.00 -5.36 -0.04
CA PRO A 401 22.65 -4.07 -0.60
C PRO A 401 22.78 -4.06 -2.13
N PRO A 402 22.03 -3.18 -2.83
CA PRO A 402 22.15 -3.03 -4.26
C PRO A 402 23.55 -2.58 -4.66
N VAL A 403 24.08 -3.15 -5.75
CA VAL A 403 25.35 -2.74 -6.34
C VAL A 403 25.10 -1.65 -7.37
N VAL A 404 25.79 -0.51 -7.24
CA VAL A 404 25.72 0.60 -8.19
C VAL A 404 27.06 0.72 -8.93
N VAL A 405 27.02 0.61 -10.25
CA VAL A 405 28.20 0.74 -11.11
C VAL A 405 28.05 1.96 -12.00
N VAL A 406 29.08 2.78 -12.05
CA VAL A 406 29.15 4.03 -12.81
C VAL A 406 30.14 3.89 -13.95
N GLY A 407 29.65 4.09 -15.17
CA GLY A 407 30.47 4.01 -16.39
C GLY A 407 31.26 5.30 -16.68
N VAL A 408 31.83 5.37 -17.88
CA VAL A 408 32.57 6.53 -18.38
C VAL A 408 31.58 7.55 -18.94
N ALA A 409 31.78 8.83 -18.62
CA ALA A 409 31.00 9.91 -19.21
C ALA A 409 31.48 10.20 -20.65
N GLY A 410 30.55 10.61 -21.53
CA GLY A 410 30.88 10.98 -22.90
C GLY A 410 29.64 11.18 -23.78
N GLY A 411 29.81 11.25 -25.09
CA GLY A 411 28.71 11.32 -26.04
C GLY A 411 27.92 10.01 -26.15
N TRP A 412 26.93 9.97 -27.03
CA TRP A 412 26.01 8.82 -27.18
C TRP A 412 26.72 7.48 -27.49
N ALA A 413 27.76 7.51 -28.35
CA ALA A 413 28.55 6.32 -28.62
C ALA A 413 29.31 5.78 -27.39
N ALA A 414 29.89 6.68 -26.60
CA ALA A 414 30.56 6.34 -25.35
C ALA A 414 29.53 5.85 -24.30
N ALA A 415 28.35 6.45 -24.24
CA ALA A 415 27.26 6.04 -23.37
C ALA A 415 26.75 4.63 -23.67
N SER A 416 26.62 4.26 -24.97
CA SER A 416 26.27 2.90 -25.40
C SER A 416 27.27 1.88 -24.86
N ALA A 417 28.56 2.08 -25.16
CA ALA A 417 29.62 1.19 -24.67
C ALA A 417 29.70 1.17 -23.14
N GLY A 418 29.50 2.33 -22.50
CA GLY A 418 29.53 2.50 -21.05
C GLY A 418 28.36 1.82 -20.34
N LEU A 419 27.14 1.84 -20.91
CA LEU A 419 25.98 1.11 -20.38
C LEU A 419 26.21 -0.40 -20.40
N ARG A 420 26.70 -0.92 -21.52
CA ARG A 420 27.03 -2.35 -21.66
C ARG A 420 28.06 -2.77 -20.63
N HIS A 421 29.17 -2.04 -20.57
CA HIS A 421 30.25 -2.32 -19.61
C HIS A 421 29.77 -2.22 -18.16
N ALA A 422 29.02 -1.18 -17.80
CA ALA A 422 28.46 -1.03 -16.46
C ALA A 422 27.48 -2.17 -16.10
N ALA A 423 26.68 -2.64 -17.06
CA ALA A 423 25.72 -3.74 -16.84
C ALA A 423 26.44 -5.08 -16.59
N GLU A 424 27.45 -5.40 -17.36
CA GLU A 424 28.27 -6.60 -17.17
C GLU A 424 29.05 -6.54 -15.86
N THR A 425 29.67 -5.38 -15.58
CA THR A 425 30.43 -5.14 -14.36
C THR A 425 29.55 -5.20 -13.11
N ALA A 426 28.31 -4.71 -13.16
CA ALA A 426 27.38 -4.79 -12.05
C ALA A 426 27.04 -6.26 -11.70
N THR A 427 27.08 -7.16 -12.69
CA THR A 427 26.91 -8.59 -12.45
C THR A 427 28.13 -9.19 -11.76
N ALA A 428 29.33 -8.85 -12.23
CA ALA A 428 30.58 -9.31 -11.64
C ALA A 428 30.83 -8.74 -10.23
N ALA A 429 30.31 -7.56 -9.96
CA ALA A 429 30.43 -6.87 -8.65
C ALA A 429 29.41 -7.32 -7.61
N GLN A 430 28.53 -8.28 -7.92
CA GLN A 430 27.53 -8.75 -6.97
C GLN A 430 28.19 -9.26 -5.68
N GLY A 431 27.70 -8.77 -4.53
CA GLY A 431 28.28 -9.08 -3.23
C GLY A 431 29.39 -8.13 -2.75
N LEU A 432 29.80 -7.14 -3.55
CA LEU A 432 30.67 -6.07 -3.07
C LEU A 432 29.85 -5.06 -2.26
N ILE A 433 30.31 -4.74 -1.03
CA ILE A 433 29.60 -3.87 -0.08
C ILE A 433 30.47 -2.76 0.51
N ASP A 434 31.72 -2.67 0.08
CA ASP A 434 32.73 -1.78 0.67
C ASP A 434 32.62 -0.32 0.21
N ARG A 435 31.81 -0.05 -0.83
CA ARG A 435 31.66 1.30 -1.39
C ARG A 435 30.22 1.63 -1.74
N PRO A 436 29.85 2.94 -1.74
CA PRO A 436 28.55 3.39 -2.21
C PRO A 436 28.31 3.14 -3.70
N TRP A 437 29.33 3.20 -4.52
CA TRP A 437 29.31 2.87 -5.93
C TRP A 437 30.69 2.45 -6.42
N TYR A 438 30.75 1.82 -7.58
CA TYR A 438 31.96 1.29 -8.19
C TYR A 438 32.19 1.93 -9.56
N ASP A 439 33.41 2.37 -9.85
CA ASP A 439 33.82 2.76 -11.19
C ASP A 439 34.04 1.51 -12.04
N ALA A 440 33.30 1.38 -13.15
CA ALA A 440 33.38 0.22 -14.04
C ALA A 440 34.83 -0.09 -14.47
N ARG A 441 35.61 0.94 -14.76
CA ARG A 441 37.04 0.79 -15.17
C ARG A 441 37.92 0.14 -14.10
N ARG A 442 37.56 0.27 -12.84
CA ARG A 442 38.34 -0.33 -11.73
C ARG A 442 37.97 -1.79 -11.46
N LEU A 443 36.91 -2.25 -12.09
CA LEU A 443 36.42 -3.63 -11.95
C LEU A 443 36.68 -4.50 -13.20
N ASP A 444 37.49 -4.04 -14.16
CA ASP A 444 37.79 -4.80 -15.38
C ASP A 444 38.40 -6.19 -15.08
N ILE A 445 39.25 -6.29 -14.06
CA ILE A 445 39.82 -7.57 -13.63
C ILE A 445 38.72 -8.44 -13.00
N ASP A 446 37.86 -7.90 -12.17
CA ASP A 446 36.76 -8.65 -11.55
C ASP A 446 35.77 -9.14 -12.63
N LEU A 447 35.51 -8.34 -13.66
CA LEU A 447 34.69 -8.73 -14.81
C LEU A 447 35.37 -9.87 -15.62
N LEU A 448 36.68 -9.79 -15.84
CA LEU A 448 37.43 -10.85 -16.53
C LEU A 448 37.36 -12.16 -15.74
N LEU A 449 37.60 -12.11 -14.43
CA LEU A 449 37.53 -13.29 -13.56
C LEU A 449 36.11 -13.88 -13.50
N TRP A 450 35.08 -13.04 -13.46
CA TRP A 450 33.71 -13.48 -13.52
C TRP A 450 33.35 -14.16 -14.85
N ARG A 451 33.81 -13.61 -15.99
CA ARG A 451 33.64 -14.24 -17.32
C ARG A 451 34.35 -15.58 -17.39
N LEU A 452 35.59 -15.67 -16.86
CA LEU A 452 36.35 -16.91 -16.81
C LEU A 452 35.65 -17.97 -15.97
N HIS A 453 35.11 -17.59 -14.81
CA HIS A 453 34.30 -18.47 -13.97
C HIS A 453 33.08 -19.05 -14.70
N ASN A 454 32.32 -18.20 -15.41
CA ASN A 454 31.15 -18.65 -16.17
C ASN A 454 31.51 -19.51 -17.42
N TYR A 455 32.72 -19.37 -17.96
CA TYR A 455 33.19 -20.17 -19.09
C TYR A 455 33.78 -21.52 -18.63
N ASP A 456 34.59 -21.51 -17.58
CA ASP A 456 35.26 -22.70 -17.01
C ASP A 456 35.47 -22.50 -15.50
N ASP A 457 34.45 -22.87 -14.71
CA ASP A 457 34.47 -22.79 -13.24
C ASP A 457 35.63 -23.64 -12.67
N SER A 458 35.89 -24.80 -13.26
CA SER A 458 36.93 -25.73 -12.79
C SER A 458 38.34 -25.17 -12.93
N ALA A 459 38.63 -24.46 -14.01
CA ALA A 459 39.92 -23.85 -14.23
C ALA A 459 40.22 -22.71 -13.24
N LEU A 460 39.22 -21.86 -12.97
CA LEU A 460 39.36 -20.78 -12.01
C LEU A 460 39.49 -21.32 -10.58
N ALA A 461 38.68 -22.31 -10.21
CA ALA A 461 38.75 -22.96 -8.91
C ALA A 461 40.11 -23.62 -8.69
N ALA A 462 40.60 -24.35 -9.68
CA ALA A 462 41.92 -24.98 -9.62
C ALA A 462 43.07 -23.95 -9.51
N PHE A 463 42.96 -22.81 -10.17
CA PHE A 463 43.92 -21.71 -10.02
C PHE A 463 43.92 -21.16 -8.59
N VAL A 464 42.77 -20.87 -8.04
CA VAL A 464 42.63 -20.37 -6.66
C VAL A 464 43.19 -21.37 -5.64
N ASP A 465 42.86 -22.67 -5.81
CA ASP A 465 43.34 -23.70 -4.89
C ASP A 465 44.85 -23.92 -4.98
N ARG A 466 45.44 -23.84 -6.17
CA ARG A 466 46.92 -23.90 -6.30
C ARG A 466 47.58 -22.68 -5.65
N ALA A 467 47.03 -21.48 -5.85
CA ALA A 467 47.68 -20.25 -5.40
C ALA A 467 47.53 -20.01 -3.89
N ILE A 468 46.38 -20.26 -3.29
CA ILE A 468 46.10 -19.91 -1.87
C ILE A 468 45.52 -21.08 -1.08
N GLY A 469 45.32 -22.27 -1.65
CA GLY A 469 44.77 -23.46 -0.98
C GLY A 469 45.53 -23.87 0.27
N PRO A 470 46.86 -23.96 0.26
CA PRO A 470 47.64 -24.28 1.45
C PRO A 470 47.39 -23.31 2.61
N LEU A 471 47.27 -22.01 2.30
CA LEU A 471 46.98 -20.97 3.32
C LEU A 471 45.55 -21.07 3.86
N ARG A 472 44.57 -21.35 3.00
CA ARG A 472 43.17 -21.61 3.42
C ARG A 472 43.08 -22.83 4.34
N THR A 473 43.83 -23.88 4.03
CA THR A 473 43.87 -25.11 4.85
C THR A 473 44.51 -24.85 6.20
N HIS A 474 45.57 -24.06 6.24
CA HIS A 474 46.20 -23.62 7.50
C HIS A 474 45.22 -22.82 8.36
N ASP A 475 44.53 -21.82 7.79
CA ASP A 475 43.64 -20.92 8.53
C ASP A 475 42.37 -21.60 9.10
N ARG A 476 41.96 -22.73 8.51
CA ARG A 476 40.90 -23.60 9.06
C ARG A 476 41.33 -24.32 10.36
N ARG A 477 42.63 -24.55 10.53
CA ARG A 477 43.20 -25.37 11.62
C ARG A 477 43.95 -24.57 12.70
N SER A 478 44.39 -23.36 12.36
CA SER A 478 45.29 -22.55 13.17
C SER A 478 44.78 -21.12 13.37
N LYS A 479 45.03 -20.57 14.55
CA LYS A 479 44.74 -19.16 14.88
C LYS A 479 46.06 -18.48 15.31
N PRO A 480 46.25 -17.21 14.97
CA PRO A 480 45.41 -16.32 14.14
C PRO A 480 45.52 -16.65 12.64
N PRO A 481 44.44 -16.35 11.86
CA PRO A 481 44.43 -16.60 10.43
C PRO A 481 45.49 -15.71 9.72
N LEU A 482 46.14 -16.26 8.69
CA LEU A 482 47.17 -15.56 7.92
C LEU A 482 46.64 -14.91 6.63
N LEU A 483 45.51 -15.40 6.10
CA LEU A 483 44.93 -14.90 4.87
C LEU A 483 44.58 -13.39 4.94
N PRO A 484 44.02 -12.86 6.05
CA PRO A 484 43.83 -11.41 6.19
C PRO A 484 45.16 -10.63 6.13
N THR A 485 46.22 -11.20 6.71
CA THR A 485 47.56 -10.58 6.65
C THR A 485 48.06 -10.48 5.22
N LEU A 486 47.91 -11.54 4.42
CA LEU A 486 48.27 -11.56 2.99
C LEU A 486 47.42 -10.55 2.21
N GLN A 487 46.09 -10.49 2.47
CA GLN A 487 45.21 -9.55 1.80
C GLN A 487 45.61 -8.09 2.04
N THR A 488 45.89 -7.72 3.29
CA THR A 488 46.31 -6.35 3.63
C THR A 488 47.70 -6.05 3.05
N TYR A 489 48.62 -7.01 3.08
CA TYR A 489 49.95 -6.85 2.50
C TYR A 489 49.90 -6.55 0.99
N LEU A 490 49.10 -7.30 0.24
CA LEU A 490 48.92 -7.11 -1.20
C LEU A 490 48.13 -5.83 -1.53
N ALA A 491 47.16 -5.46 -0.68
CA ALA A 491 46.40 -4.18 -0.81
C ALA A 491 47.32 -2.96 -0.70
N HIS A 492 48.36 -3.04 0.14
CA HIS A 492 49.40 -2.02 0.28
C HIS A 492 50.58 -2.20 -0.69
N ALA A 493 50.41 -2.98 -1.78
CA ALA A 493 51.43 -3.23 -2.76
C ALA A 493 52.79 -3.66 -2.14
N GLY A 494 52.77 -4.53 -1.15
CA GLY A 494 53.95 -5.05 -0.46
C GLY A 494 54.58 -4.10 0.57
N ARG A 495 53.98 -2.97 0.87
CA ARG A 495 54.54 -2.01 1.82
C ARG A 495 54.35 -2.47 3.27
N LYS A 496 55.38 -3.07 3.82
CA LYS A 496 55.37 -3.73 5.15
C LYS A 496 55.04 -2.78 6.30
N ALA A 497 55.48 -1.51 6.24
CA ALA A 497 55.18 -0.53 7.27
C ALA A 497 53.71 -0.12 7.35
N GLU A 498 53.07 0.07 6.20
CA GLU A 498 51.65 0.42 6.08
C GLU A 498 50.76 -0.76 6.49
N THR A 499 51.15 -1.97 6.04
CA THR A 499 50.48 -3.22 6.43
C THR A 499 50.48 -3.45 7.94
N ALA A 500 51.67 -3.24 8.59
CA ALA A 500 51.77 -3.37 10.06
C ALA A 500 50.88 -2.41 10.79
N ARG A 501 50.78 -1.14 10.31
CA ARG A 501 49.95 -0.10 10.90
C ARG A 501 48.47 -0.41 10.79
N GLU A 502 48.02 -0.85 9.61
CA GLU A 502 46.62 -1.18 9.40
C GLU A 502 46.17 -2.41 10.20
N LEU A 503 47.03 -3.42 10.30
CA LEU A 503 46.75 -4.63 11.09
C LEU A 503 47.01 -4.46 12.58
N HIS A 504 47.43 -3.29 13.04
CA HIS A 504 47.82 -3.03 14.45
C HIS A 504 48.87 -4.04 14.97
N LEU A 505 49.82 -4.44 14.09
CA LEU A 505 50.88 -5.37 14.44
C LEU A 505 52.20 -4.65 14.63
N ASN A 506 53.05 -5.17 15.52
CA ASN A 506 54.45 -4.77 15.55
C ASN A 506 55.22 -5.33 14.33
N ARG A 507 56.32 -4.69 13.97
CA ARG A 507 57.11 -5.03 12.79
C ARG A 507 57.57 -6.49 12.80
N GLN A 508 58.04 -6.98 13.92
CA GLN A 508 58.54 -8.35 14.02
C GLN A 508 57.44 -9.39 13.81
N THR A 509 56.25 -9.15 14.40
CA THR A 509 55.09 -10.04 14.23
C THR A 509 54.66 -10.11 12.78
N LEU A 510 54.63 -8.96 12.06
CA LEU A 510 54.30 -8.94 10.64
C LEU A 510 55.34 -9.75 9.81
N TYR A 511 56.63 -9.54 10.06
CA TYR A 511 57.69 -10.29 9.34
C TYR A 511 57.56 -11.79 9.58
N ASN A 512 57.31 -12.24 10.80
CA ASN A 512 57.12 -13.65 11.12
C ASN A 512 55.88 -14.23 10.41
N ARG A 513 54.77 -13.46 10.33
CA ARG A 513 53.55 -13.88 9.59
C ARG A 513 53.82 -13.98 8.10
N LEU A 514 54.51 -13.01 7.49
CA LEU A 514 54.85 -13.04 6.05
C LEU A 514 55.79 -14.17 5.72
N ALA A 515 56.82 -14.43 6.58
CA ALA A 515 57.73 -15.58 6.42
C ALA A 515 56.94 -16.91 6.46
N ARG A 516 55.97 -17.02 7.40
CA ARG A 516 55.14 -18.22 7.49
C ARG A 516 54.21 -18.38 6.30
N ILE A 517 53.68 -17.29 5.74
CA ILE A 517 52.90 -17.32 4.50
C ILE A 517 53.77 -17.81 3.33
N SER A 518 54.98 -17.25 3.17
CA SER A 518 55.93 -17.63 2.15
C SER A 518 56.29 -19.14 2.23
N GLU A 519 56.54 -19.64 3.44
CA GLU A 519 56.80 -21.07 3.69
C GLU A 519 55.60 -21.96 3.30
N LEU A 520 54.40 -21.60 3.72
CA LEU A 520 53.19 -22.38 3.43
C LEU A 520 52.83 -22.40 1.94
N LEU A 521 53.08 -21.31 1.23
CA LEU A 521 52.81 -21.20 -0.19
C LEU A 521 53.98 -21.71 -1.05
N GLY A 522 55.20 -21.90 -0.48
CA GLY A 522 56.41 -22.28 -1.18
C GLY A 522 56.88 -21.24 -2.19
N THR A 523 56.57 -19.94 -1.96
CA THR A 523 56.80 -18.85 -2.91
C THR A 523 57.40 -17.62 -2.24
N ASP A 524 58.17 -16.84 -3.00
CA ASP A 524 58.69 -15.55 -2.54
C ASP A 524 57.64 -14.45 -2.71
N LEU A 525 57.28 -13.81 -1.60
CA LEU A 525 56.33 -12.70 -1.61
C LEU A 525 56.90 -11.36 -2.10
N ASP A 526 58.23 -11.30 -2.34
CA ASP A 526 58.89 -10.14 -2.92
C ASP A 526 59.03 -10.30 -4.46
N ASP A 527 58.71 -11.48 -5.04
CA ASP A 527 58.67 -11.71 -6.49
C ASP A 527 57.40 -11.10 -7.11
N PRO A 528 57.52 -10.20 -8.12
CA PRO A 528 56.40 -9.54 -8.75
C PRO A 528 55.39 -10.50 -9.41
N GLN A 529 55.82 -11.63 -9.98
CA GLN A 529 54.91 -12.62 -10.59
C GLN A 529 54.08 -13.32 -9.54
N THR A 530 54.70 -13.68 -8.42
CA THR A 530 54.01 -14.25 -7.26
C THR A 530 52.98 -13.28 -6.68
N VAL A 531 53.34 -12.01 -6.49
CA VAL A 531 52.43 -10.94 -5.99
C VAL A 531 51.23 -10.78 -6.92
N LEU A 532 51.43 -10.77 -8.23
CA LEU A 532 50.35 -10.69 -9.21
C LEU A 532 49.45 -11.93 -9.14
N ALA A 533 50.01 -13.12 -9.13
CA ALA A 533 49.24 -14.38 -9.08
C ALA A 533 48.39 -14.46 -7.79
N LEU A 534 48.99 -14.14 -6.63
CA LEU A 534 48.26 -14.12 -5.35
C LEU A 534 47.19 -13.07 -5.31
N SER A 535 47.45 -11.87 -5.87
CA SER A 535 46.45 -10.79 -5.97
C SER A 535 45.26 -11.19 -6.83
N LEU A 536 45.50 -11.85 -7.98
CA LEU A 536 44.43 -12.39 -8.83
C LEU A 536 43.67 -13.52 -8.15
N ALA A 537 44.37 -14.45 -7.47
CA ALA A 537 43.74 -15.55 -6.75
C ALA A 537 42.81 -15.07 -5.60
N LEU A 538 43.24 -14.05 -4.88
CA LEU A 538 42.41 -13.43 -3.81
C LEU A 538 41.14 -12.75 -4.35
N ARG A 539 41.23 -12.12 -5.53
CA ARG A 539 40.04 -11.57 -6.23
C ARG A 539 39.18 -12.69 -6.79
N ALA A 540 39.77 -13.68 -7.49
CA ALA A 540 39.07 -14.82 -8.07
C ALA A 540 38.29 -15.63 -7.04
N ARG A 541 38.78 -15.74 -5.81
CA ARG A 541 38.11 -16.45 -4.70
C ARG A 541 36.67 -16.01 -4.49
N ARG A 542 36.33 -14.75 -4.77
CA ARG A 542 34.96 -14.21 -4.59
C ARG A 542 33.95 -14.82 -5.55
N HIS A 543 34.43 -15.33 -6.70
CA HIS A 543 33.60 -15.92 -7.75
C HIS A 543 33.51 -17.45 -7.62
N VAL A 544 34.43 -18.07 -6.91
CA VAL A 544 34.56 -19.54 -6.77
C VAL A 544 34.02 -20.05 -5.43
N ALA A 545 33.72 -19.18 -4.49
CA ALA A 545 33.15 -19.53 -3.17
C ALA A 545 31.62 -19.61 -3.23
#